data_334da227689da01a8ef1982096b18ffc
#
_entry.id   334da227689da01a8ef1982096b18ffc
#
_cell.length_a   1.000
_cell.length_b   1.000
_cell.length_c   1.000
_cell.angle_alpha   90.00
_cell.angle_beta   90.00
_cell.angle_gamma   90.00
#
_symmetry.space_group_name_H-M   'P 1'
#
loop_
_entity.id
_entity.type
_entity.pdbx_description
1 polymer ?
#
loop_
_entity_poly.entity_id
_entity_poly.type
_entity_poly.pdbx_seq_one_letter_code
_entity_poly.pdbx_strand_id
1 'polypeptide(L)'
;MTDVDVSSRAEPSPPMTWQEICSRYPDQWVALVEITWVDDDEVAAARVAGHGPRRADPLRQARHLHSRYEEIGHFYTGRVRAPRLGFFAL
;
A
#
# COMPACT_ATOMS: atom_id res chain seq x y z
N MET A 1 -27.74 5.26 -4.02
CA MET A 1 -27.06 4.28 -3.82
C MET A 1 -25.83 4.10 -4.52
N THR A 2 -25.78 4.34 -5.72
CA THR A 2 -24.56 4.34 -6.43
C THR A 2 -23.54 5.21 -5.84
N ASP A 3 -23.96 6.26 -5.25
CA ASP A 3 -23.07 7.18 -4.64
C ASP A 3 -22.30 6.57 -3.53
N VAL A 4 -22.91 5.64 -2.85
CA VAL A 4 -22.26 5.01 -1.75
C VAL A 4 -21.07 4.20 -2.23
N ASP A 5 -21.22 3.51 -3.31
CA ASP A 5 -20.14 2.72 -3.84
C ASP A 5 -19.00 3.59 -4.28
N VAL A 6 -19.29 4.68 -4.87
CA VAL A 6 -18.26 5.58 -5.33
C VAL A 6 -17.49 6.12 -4.14
N SER A 7 -18.19 6.49 -3.11
CA SER A 7 -17.53 7.01 -1.94
C SER A 7 -16.64 5.97 -1.31
N SER A 8 -17.10 4.75 -1.24
CA SER A 8 -16.32 3.70 -0.65
C SER A 8 -15.03 3.50 -1.41
N ARG A 9 -15.09 3.54 -2.71
CA ARG A 9 -13.90 3.33 -3.49
C ARG A 9 -12.93 4.49 -3.38
N ALA A 10 -13.45 5.66 -3.10
CA ALA A 10 -12.61 6.84 -3.01
C ALA A 10 -11.91 6.97 -1.67
N GLU A 11 -12.37 6.24 -0.67
CA GLU A 11 -11.79 6.38 0.67
C GLU A 11 -10.77 5.30 0.98
N PRO A 12 -9.65 5.68 1.57
CA PRO A 12 -8.70 4.68 2.04
C PRO A 12 -9.28 3.87 3.18
N SER A 13 -8.68 2.74 3.47
CA SER A 13 -9.10 1.90 4.58
C SER A 13 -8.87 2.61 5.90
N PRO A 14 -9.42 2.10 6.99
CA PRO A 14 -9.01 2.57 8.32
C PRO A 14 -7.53 2.29 8.53
N PRO A 15 -6.90 2.93 9.52
CA PRO A 15 -5.49 2.66 9.78
C PRO A 15 -5.24 1.19 10.11
N MET A 16 -4.15 0.66 9.59
CA MET A 16 -3.78 -0.73 9.79
C MET A 16 -2.27 -0.79 10.03
N THR A 17 -1.84 -1.75 10.84
CA THR A 17 -0.41 -1.97 11.00
C THR A 17 0.10 -2.64 9.73
N TRP A 18 1.41 -2.58 9.52
CA TRP A 18 2.01 -3.23 8.36
C TRP A 18 1.70 -4.72 8.34
N GLN A 19 1.72 -5.34 9.52
CA GLN A 19 1.42 -6.76 9.63
C GLN A 19 -0.01 -7.07 9.19
N GLU A 20 -0.95 -6.22 9.59
CA GLU A 20 -2.33 -6.38 9.17
C GLU A 20 -2.48 -6.20 7.67
N ILE A 21 -1.77 -5.24 7.11
CA ILE A 21 -1.80 -4.99 5.69
C ILE A 21 -1.31 -6.21 4.93
N CYS A 22 -0.21 -6.79 5.35
CA CYS A 22 0.34 -7.96 4.70
C CYS A 22 -0.59 -9.17 4.81
N SER A 23 -1.28 -9.29 5.93
CA SER A 23 -2.22 -10.39 6.10
C SER A 23 -3.47 -10.23 5.24
N ARG A 24 -3.92 -8.99 5.12
CA ARG A 24 -5.13 -8.75 4.37
C ARG A 24 -4.90 -8.78 2.87
N TYR A 25 -3.74 -8.33 2.43
CA TYR A 25 -3.42 -8.25 1.01
C TYR A 25 -2.12 -8.99 0.73
N PRO A 26 -2.12 -10.30 0.87
CA PRO A 26 -0.87 -11.06 0.71
C PRO A 26 -0.39 -11.09 -0.73
N ASP A 27 0.90 -10.95 -0.92
CA ASP A 27 1.53 -11.01 -2.24
C ASP A 27 0.93 -10.02 -3.22
N GLN A 28 0.71 -8.80 -2.75
CA GLN A 28 0.14 -7.76 -3.59
C GLN A 28 0.91 -6.47 -3.45
N TRP A 29 0.70 -5.59 -4.40
CA TRP A 29 1.17 -4.22 -4.31
C TRP A 29 0.09 -3.41 -3.63
N VAL A 30 0.48 -2.50 -2.76
CA VAL A 30 -0.46 -1.64 -2.05
C VAL A 30 -0.02 -0.20 -2.15
N ALA A 31 -0.98 0.70 -2.22
CA ALA A 31 -0.74 2.13 -2.14
C ALA A 31 -1.16 2.55 -0.73
N LEU A 32 -0.27 3.24 -0.03
CA LEU A 32 -0.50 3.62 1.36
C LEU A 32 -0.49 5.12 1.51
N VAL A 33 -1.38 5.62 2.36
CA VAL A 33 -1.43 7.04 2.70
C VAL A 33 -1.40 7.16 4.22
N GLU A 34 -1.10 8.34 4.70
CA GLU A 34 -1.02 8.62 6.14
C GLU A 34 -0.12 7.59 6.81
N ILE A 35 1.08 7.46 6.27
CA ILE A 35 2.02 6.44 6.72
C ILE A 35 2.72 6.86 8.00
N THR A 36 2.74 5.94 8.98
CA THR A 36 3.53 6.13 10.18
C THR A 36 4.76 5.25 10.01
N TRP A 37 5.92 5.87 10.11
CA TRP A 37 7.19 5.17 9.89
C TRP A 37 7.81 4.75 11.20
N VAL A 38 8.42 3.57 11.23
CA VAL A 38 9.19 3.15 12.38
C VAL A 38 10.58 3.72 12.25
N ASP A 39 11.14 3.54 11.07
CA ASP A 39 12.45 4.08 10.74
C ASP A 39 12.30 4.77 9.42
N ASP A 40 13.40 5.14 8.83
CA ASP A 40 13.36 5.87 7.57
C ASP A 40 12.61 5.15 6.46
N ASP A 41 12.65 3.84 6.47
CA ASP A 41 12.05 3.09 5.38
C ASP A 41 11.17 1.93 5.83
N GLU A 42 10.78 1.92 7.09
CA GLU A 42 9.95 0.82 7.58
C GLU A 42 8.61 1.32 8.06
N VAL A 43 7.55 0.80 7.48
CA VAL A 43 6.19 1.23 7.80
C VAL A 43 5.70 0.58 9.08
N ALA A 44 5.22 1.39 10.01
CA ALA A 44 4.57 0.86 11.21
C ALA A 44 3.09 0.67 10.95
N ALA A 45 2.47 1.66 10.35
CA ALA A 45 1.03 1.62 10.10
C ALA A 45 0.70 2.58 8.98
N ALA A 46 -0.43 2.37 8.34
CA ALA A 46 -0.88 3.26 7.26
C ALA A 46 -2.31 2.91 6.90
N ARG A 47 -2.89 3.71 6.02
CA ARG A 47 -4.20 3.43 5.46
C ARG A 47 -4.00 2.95 4.02
N VAL A 48 -4.73 1.92 3.63
CA VAL A 48 -4.59 1.36 2.29
C VAL A 48 -5.50 2.08 1.32
N ALA A 49 -4.93 2.66 0.29
CA ALA A 49 -5.66 3.42 -0.71
C ALA A 49 -5.88 2.64 -2.00
N GLY A 50 -5.19 1.52 -2.16
CA GLY A 50 -5.36 0.69 -3.33
C GLY A 50 -4.52 -0.55 -3.22
N HIS A 51 -4.86 -1.58 -3.97
CA HIS A 51 -4.10 -2.83 -3.93
C HIS A 51 -4.35 -3.64 -5.18
N GLY A 52 -3.49 -4.60 -5.44
CA GLY A 52 -3.67 -5.51 -6.56
C GLY A 52 -2.42 -6.31 -6.82
N PRO A 53 -2.53 -7.32 -7.66
CA PRO A 53 -1.39 -8.20 -7.95
C PRO A 53 -0.32 -7.54 -8.81
N ARG A 54 -0.67 -6.45 -9.50
CA ARG A 54 0.29 -5.76 -10.33
C ARG A 54 0.62 -4.41 -9.75
N ARG A 55 1.83 -3.97 -9.99
CA ARG A 55 2.26 -2.69 -9.47
C ARG A 55 1.36 -1.53 -9.91
N ALA A 56 0.84 -1.62 -11.13
CA ALA A 56 0.00 -0.55 -11.64
C ALA A 56 -1.37 -0.47 -11.00
N ASP A 57 -1.82 -1.56 -10.39
CA ASP A 57 -3.16 -1.60 -9.84
C ASP A 57 -3.40 -0.57 -8.75
N PRO A 58 -2.56 -0.52 -7.69
CA PRO A 58 -2.78 0.49 -6.68
C PRO A 58 -2.51 1.90 -7.19
N LEU A 59 -1.63 2.04 -8.16
CA LEU A 59 -1.36 3.36 -8.75
C LEU A 59 -2.63 3.91 -9.37
N ARG A 60 -3.33 3.07 -10.14
CA ARG A 60 -4.57 3.51 -10.76
C ARG A 60 -5.63 3.83 -9.74
N GLN A 61 -5.76 2.97 -8.75
CA GLN A 61 -6.81 3.14 -7.74
C GLN A 61 -6.59 4.37 -6.88
N ALA A 62 -5.35 4.72 -6.62
CA ALA A 62 -5.05 5.84 -5.75
C ALA A 62 -4.86 7.16 -6.51
N ARG A 63 -4.97 7.15 -7.83
CA ARG A 63 -4.71 8.33 -8.61
C ARG A 63 -5.48 9.55 -8.14
N HIS A 64 -6.76 9.37 -7.83
CA HIS A 64 -7.59 10.49 -7.44
C HIS A 64 -7.25 11.06 -6.07
N LEU A 65 -6.39 10.39 -5.33
CA LEU A 65 -6.02 10.85 -4.00
C LEU A 65 -4.77 11.69 -3.97
N HIS A 66 -4.10 11.83 -5.12
CA HIS A 66 -2.85 12.58 -5.15
C HIS A 66 -3.00 14.03 -4.71
N SER A 67 -4.16 14.61 -4.91
CA SER A 67 -4.35 15.98 -4.48
C SER A 67 -4.70 16.09 -3.01
N ARG A 68 -5.08 14.98 -2.37
CA ARG A 68 -5.47 14.99 -0.98
C ARG A 68 -4.35 14.63 -0.04
N TYR A 69 -3.38 13.85 -0.51
CA TYR A 69 -2.30 13.38 0.34
C TYR A 69 -0.97 13.75 -0.28
N GLU A 70 -0.10 14.30 0.54
CA GLU A 70 1.21 14.68 0.05
C GLU A 70 2.08 13.47 -0.22
N GLU A 71 1.85 12.41 0.54
CA GLU A 71 2.67 11.23 0.42
C GLU A 71 1.82 10.01 0.13
N ILE A 72 2.10 9.33 -0.95
CA ILE A 72 1.46 8.07 -1.26
C ILE A 72 2.58 7.11 -1.58
N GLY A 73 2.77 6.11 -0.73
CA GLY A 73 3.83 5.14 -0.95
C GLY A 73 3.29 3.89 -1.61
N HIS A 74 4.14 3.22 -2.37
CA HIS A 74 3.74 1.98 -3.01
C HIS A 74 4.67 0.88 -2.56
N PHE A 75 4.11 -0.19 -2.00
CA PHE A 75 4.87 -1.26 -1.39
C PHE A 75 4.35 -2.62 -1.82
N TYR A 76 5.24 -3.60 -1.82
CA TYR A 76 4.87 -4.97 -2.13
C TYR A 76 4.78 -5.72 -0.80
N THR A 77 3.70 -6.46 -0.58
CA THR A 77 3.51 -7.15 0.69
C THR A 77 4.07 -8.56 0.70
N GLY A 78 4.38 -9.11 -0.45
CA GLY A 78 4.89 -10.47 -0.50
C GLY A 78 6.38 -10.54 -0.25
N ARG A 79 6.93 -11.77 -0.23
CA ARG A 79 8.32 -11.92 -0.06
C ARG A 79 9.00 -11.70 -1.34
N VAL A 80 10.03 -10.89 -1.32
CA VAL A 80 10.83 -10.67 -2.50
C VAL A 80 11.91 -11.74 -2.52
N ARG A 81 11.97 -12.53 -3.56
CA ARG A 81 12.94 -13.51 -3.68
C ARG A 81 14.12 -12.94 -4.19
N ALA A 82 14.71 -12.26 -3.55
CA ALA A 82 15.79 -11.59 -4.10
C ALA A 82 16.93 -12.33 -3.90
N PRO A 83 17.44 -12.51 -4.55
CA PRO A 83 18.57 -13.19 -4.38
C PRO A 83 19.58 -12.36 -3.68
N ARG A 84 18.82 -12.11 -3.54
CA ARG A 84 19.21 -11.50 -3.13
C ARG A 84 19.96 -11.41 -2.44
N LEU A 85 19.86 -11.35 -2.48
CA LEU A 85 20.38 -11.14 -2.04
C LEU A 85 21.21 -11.56 -1.78
N GLY A 86 21.44 -12.00 -1.76
CA GLY A 86 22.00 -12.26 -1.65
C GLY A 86 22.89 -12.31 -1.98
N PHE A 87 22.91 -12.00 -2.40
CA PHE A 87 23.56 -11.94 -2.69
C PHE A 87 24.10 -11.40 -2.71
N PHE A 88 23.93 -10.91 -2.52
CA PHE A 88 24.39 -10.29 -2.34
C PHE A 88 25.09 -10.21 -1.91
N ALA A 89 25.19 -10.39 -1.86
CA ALA A 89 25.80 -10.23 -1.48
C ALA A 89 26.45 -10.20 -1.43
N LEU A 90 26.65 -10.01 -1.67
CA LEU A 90 27.24 -9.91 -1.57
C LEU A 90 27.57 -9.99 -1.38
#